data_29d3b2c78109a668fca2cff73b37682e
#
_entry.id   29d3b2c78109a668fca2cff73b37682e
#
_cell.length_a   1.000
_cell.length_b   1.000
_cell.length_c   1.000
_cell.angle_alpha   90.00
_cell.angle_beta   90.00
_cell.angle_gamma   90.00
#
_symmetry.space_group_name_H-M   'P 1'
#
loop_
_entity.id
_entity.type
_entity.pdbx_description
1 polymer ?
#
loop_
_entity_poly.entity_id
_entity_poly.type
_entity_poly.pdbx_seq_one_letter_code
_entity_poly.pdbx_strand_id
1 'polypeptide(L)'
;ALKFLGFTPETSVGLPIQEAEIIISGGKGMKNAKNFAKLEELARLLGGTVGASRMAVDLGWVPYSAQVGLSGKSVTPRIYMAFGISGAVQHIAGISGAETIIAVNHDPEAPIFRVADLSIQGDAMEILDALIDSLKKEQSERWTLTAD
;
A
#
# COMPACT_ATOMS: atom_id res chain seq x y z
N ALA A 1 -3.79 -6.03 -25.05
CA ALA A 1 -3.70 -6.00 -24.73
C ALA A 1 -3.59 -5.99 -24.58
N LEU A 2 -3.78 -5.91 -24.62
CA LEU A 2 -3.85 -5.99 -24.35
C LEU A 2 -3.97 -6.49 -24.15
N LYS A 3 -4.11 -6.68 -24.26
CA LYS A 3 -4.39 -7.29 -24.09
C LYS A 3 -3.95 -7.78 -24.15
N PHE A 4 -3.67 -7.96 -24.36
CA PHE A 4 -3.42 -8.29 -24.15
C PHE A 4 -3.14 -8.18 -24.03
N LEU A 5 -2.98 -8.13 -24.41
CA LEU A 5 -2.98 -7.82 -24.00
C LEU A 5 -2.73 -7.13 -23.62
N GLY A 6 -2.74 -6.83 -24.16
CA GLY A 6 -2.34 -5.66 -23.47
C GLY A 6 -2.49 -5.71 -21.98
N PHE A 7 -1.54 -5.19 -21.33
CA PHE A 7 -1.61 -5.09 -19.91
C PHE A 7 -2.48 -3.92 -19.50
N THR A 8 -3.53 -4.21 -18.75
CA THR A 8 -4.35 -3.18 -18.15
C THR A 8 -3.78 -2.83 -16.78
N PRO A 9 -4.04 -1.61 -16.26
CA PRO A 9 -3.65 -1.27 -14.89
C PRO A 9 -4.22 -2.24 -13.85
N GLU A 10 -5.41 -2.74 -14.08
CA GLU A 10 -6.02 -3.72 -13.19
C GLU A 10 -5.20 -5.00 -13.10
N THR A 11 -4.58 -5.40 -14.18
CA THR A 11 -3.72 -6.58 -14.18
C THR A 11 -2.52 -6.38 -13.27
N SER A 12 -1.89 -5.18 -13.33
CA SER A 12 -0.77 -4.86 -12.44
C SER A 12 -1.19 -4.87 -10.98
N VAL A 13 -2.33 -4.26 -10.68
CA VAL A 13 -2.85 -4.19 -9.32
C VAL A 13 -3.22 -5.58 -8.81
N GLY A 14 -3.54 -6.49 -9.72
CA GLY A 14 -3.94 -7.85 -9.37
C GLY A 14 -2.81 -8.83 -9.16
N LEU A 15 -1.54 -8.40 -9.24
CA LEU A 15 -0.42 -9.31 -9.00
C LEU A 15 -0.45 -9.84 -7.57
N PRO A 16 -0.05 -11.11 -7.37
CA PRO A 16 0.11 -11.63 -6.02
C PRO A 16 1.10 -10.76 -5.25
N ILE A 17 0.84 -10.55 -3.97
CA ILE A 17 1.70 -9.66 -3.16
C ILE A 17 3.15 -10.11 -3.10
N GLN A 18 3.41 -11.42 -3.21
CA GLN A 18 4.78 -11.93 -3.19
C GLN A 18 5.57 -11.52 -4.43
N GLU A 19 4.89 -11.17 -5.51
CA GLU A 19 5.54 -10.80 -6.77
C GLU A 19 5.57 -9.30 -7.01
N ALA A 20 4.93 -8.53 -6.14
CA ALA A 20 4.82 -7.10 -6.33
C ALA A 20 6.10 -6.38 -5.92
N GLU A 21 6.54 -5.41 -6.72
CA GLU A 21 7.68 -4.56 -6.37
C GLU A 21 7.26 -3.41 -5.47
N ILE A 22 5.99 -3.01 -5.54
CA ILE A 22 5.43 -1.94 -4.70
C ILE A 22 4.17 -2.49 -4.06
N ILE A 23 4.12 -2.44 -2.73
CA ILE A 23 2.95 -2.88 -1.98
C ILE A 23 2.41 -1.71 -1.19
N ILE A 24 1.11 -1.44 -1.35
CA ILE A 24 0.41 -0.39 -0.62
C ILE A 24 -0.54 -1.09 0.34
N SER A 25 -0.21 -1.09 1.62
CA SER A 25 -0.96 -1.86 2.61
C SER A 25 -1.79 -0.98 3.54
N GLY A 26 -2.91 -1.52 3.96
CA GLY A 26 -3.76 -0.88 4.94
C GLY A 26 -4.05 -1.77 6.13
N GLY A 27 -4.25 -1.14 7.28
CA GLY A 27 -4.62 -1.83 8.51
C GLY A 27 -5.89 -1.27 9.09
N LYS A 28 -6.13 -1.58 10.36
CA LYS A 28 -7.32 -1.13 11.07
C LYS A 28 -7.48 0.39 11.05
N GLY A 29 -6.37 1.13 10.99
CA GLY A 29 -6.40 2.59 10.93
C GLY A 29 -7.05 3.15 9.67
N MET A 30 -7.33 2.31 8.68
CA MET A 30 -8.10 2.73 7.49
C MET A 30 -9.59 2.91 7.82
N LYS A 31 -10.03 2.41 8.97
CA LYS A 31 -11.34 2.62 9.58
C LYS A 31 -12.48 1.79 9.01
N ASN A 32 -12.53 1.56 7.70
CA ASN A 32 -13.57 0.72 7.10
C ASN A 32 -13.14 0.17 5.74
N ALA A 33 -13.91 -0.77 5.23
CA ALA A 33 -13.60 -1.44 3.96
C ALA A 33 -13.59 -0.47 2.77
N LYS A 34 -14.47 0.52 2.78
CA LYS A 34 -14.57 1.48 1.67
C LYS A 34 -13.28 2.25 1.45
N ASN A 35 -12.57 2.53 2.53
CA ASN A 35 -11.35 3.33 2.43
C ASN A 35 -10.22 2.57 1.72
N PHE A 36 -10.32 1.25 1.63
CA PHE A 36 -9.35 0.47 0.86
C PHE A 36 -9.40 0.79 -0.63
N ALA A 37 -10.51 1.35 -1.14
CA ALA A 37 -10.57 1.80 -2.53
C ALA A 37 -9.51 2.86 -2.82
N LYS A 38 -9.16 3.67 -1.83
CA LYS A 38 -8.11 4.68 -1.98
C LYS A 38 -6.73 4.06 -2.06
N LEU A 39 -6.51 2.96 -1.35
CA LEU A 39 -5.27 2.22 -1.46
C LEU A 39 -5.14 1.61 -2.86
N GLU A 40 -6.25 1.12 -3.40
CA GLU A 40 -6.26 0.59 -4.77
C GLU A 40 -5.95 1.67 -5.78
N GLU A 41 -6.49 2.87 -5.57
CA GLU A 41 -6.20 3.99 -6.46
C GLU A 41 -4.72 4.36 -6.42
N LEU A 42 -4.15 4.45 -5.23
CA LEU A 42 -2.72 4.73 -5.09
C LEU A 42 -1.88 3.62 -5.74
N ALA A 43 -2.28 2.37 -5.54
CA ALA A 43 -1.57 1.25 -6.14
C ALA A 43 -1.58 1.34 -7.67
N ARG A 44 -2.72 1.71 -8.26
CA ARG A 44 -2.80 1.89 -9.72
C ARG A 44 -1.86 3.00 -10.19
N LEU A 45 -1.82 4.11 -9.46
CA LEU A 45 -0.96 5.24 -9.83
C LEU A 45 0.52 4.88 -9.78
N LEU A 46 0.90 4.00 -8.87
CA LEU A 46 2.30 3.63 -8.66
C LEU A 46 2.69 2.30 -9.32
N GLY A 47 1.71 1.59 -9.87
CA GLY A 47 1.97 0.27 -10.46
C GLY A 47 2.19 -0.80 -9.41
N GLY A 48 1.52 -0.68 -8.27
CA GLY A 48 1.67 -1.60 -7.14
C GLY A 48 0.48 -2.50 -6.90
N THR A 49 0.54 -3.22 -5.81
CA THR A 49 -0.51 -4.14 -5.37
C THR A 49 -0.93 -3.79 -3.94
N VAL A 50 -2.20 -3.98 -3.64
CA VAL A 50 -2.72 -3.71 -2.29
C VAL A 50 -2.46 -4.90 -1.38
N GLY A 51 -1.93 -4.62 -0.19
CA GLY A 51 -1.78 -5.59 0.88
C GLY A 51 -2.57 -5.15 2.10
N ALA A 52 -2.55 -5.97 3.14
CA ALA A 52 -3.31 -5.67 4.34
C ALA A 52 -2.72 -6.33 5.58
N SER A 53 -3.03 -5.76 6.73
CA SER A 53 -2.70 -6.37 8.00
C SER A 53 -3.69 -7.51 8.28
N ARG A 54 -3.32 -8.40 9.19
CA ARG A 54 -4.22 -9.48 9.64
C ARG A 54 -5.53 -8.92 10.16
N MET A 55 -5.48 -7.81 10.92
CA MET A 55 -6.69 -7.23 11.49
C MET A 55 -7.69 -6.82 10.41
N ALA A 56 -7.21 -6.20 9.33
CA ALA A 56 -8.10 -5.81 8.24
C ALA A 56 -8.73 -7.01 7.56
N VAL A 57 -7.98 -8.11 7.42
CA VAL A 57 -8.51 -9.35 6.86
C VAL A 57 -9.54 -9.98 7.82
N ASP A 58 -9.21 -10.03 9.12
CA ASP A 58 -10.13 -10.59 10.12
C ASP A 58 -11.45 -9.83 10.19
N LEU A 59 -11.41 -8.51 9.96
CA LEU A 59 -12.60 -7.68 9.91
C LEU A 59 -13.41 -7.85 8.61
N GLY A 60 -12.89 -8.63 7.67
CA GLY A 60 -13.58 -8.90 6.41
C GLY A 60 -13.45 -7.79 5.38
N TRP A 61 -12.51 -6.87 5.57
CA TRP A 61 -12.34 -5.73 4.65
C TRP A 61 -11.66 -6.11 3.34
N VAL A 62 -10.79 -7.12 3.38
CA VAL A 62 -10.04 -7.60 2.22
C VAL A 62 -9.84 -9.10 2.34
N PRO A 63 -9.59 -9.80 1.23
CA PRO A 63 -9.40 -11.25 1.27
C PRO A 63 -8.06 -11.63 1.89
N TYR A 64 -7.99 -12.87 2.37
CA TYR A 64 -6.77 -13.40 3.00
C TYR A 64 -5.56 -13.34 2.06
N SER A 65 -5.77 -13.42 0.74
CA SER A 65 -4.67 -13.36 -0.22
C SER A 65 -3.87 -12.07 -0.14
N ALA A 66 -4.45 -11.01 0.45
CA ALA A 66 -3.76 -9.73 0.63
C ALA A 66 -3.01 -9.65 1.96
N GLN A 67 -3.16 -10.63 2.84
CA GLN A 67 -2.60 -10.55 4.20
C GLN A 67 -1.09 -10.68 4.21
N VAL A 68 -0.42 -9.69 4.78
CA VAL A 68 1.02 -9.66 4.95
C VAL A 68 1.37 -10.00 6.40
N GLY A 69 2.40 -10.80 6.62
CA GLY A 69 2.84 -11.18 7.94
C GLY A 69 3.13 -12.68 8.01
N LEU A 70 3.58 -13.17 9.16
CA LEU A 70 3.89 -14.59 9.33
C LEU A 70 2.68 -15.50 9.17
N SER A 71 1.48 -15.01 9.54
CA SER A 71 0.26 -15.79 9.37
C SER A 71 -0.38 -15.60 7.99
N GLY A 72 0.21 -14.73 7.18
CA GLY A 72 -0.17 -14.53 5.79
C GLY A 72 1.04 -14.80 4.93
N LYS A 73 1.47 -13.79 4.19
CA LYS A 73 2.62 -13.92 3.29
C LYS A 73 3.75 -12.99 3.70
N SER A 74 4.98 -13.51 3.61
CA SER A 74 6.18 -12.69 3.74
C SER A 74 6.48 -12.12 2.35
N VAL A 75 6.83 -10.84 2.30
CA VAL A 75 7.00 -10.13 1.04
C VAL A 75 8.35 -9.43 0.99
N THR A 76 8.84 -9.23 -0.22
CA THR A 76 10.15 -8.61 -0.44
C THR A 76 10.06 -7.52 -1.51
N PRO A 77 9.15 -6.54 -1.36
CA PRO A 77 9.02 -5.48 -2.35
C PRO A 77 10.18 -4.51 -2.27
N ARG A 78 10.33 -3.71 -3.30
CA ARG A 78 11.27 -2.59 -3.26
C ARG A 78 10.72 -1.49 -2.35
N ILE A 79 9.39 -1.28 -2.40
CA ILE A 79 8.73 -0.27 -1.55
C ILE A 79 7.53 -0.91 -0.87
N TYR A 80 7.45 -0.78 0.43
CA TYR A 80 6.31 -1.19 1.22
C TYR A 80 5.75 0.03 1.93
N MET A 81 4.51 0.40 1.62
CA MET A 81 3.85 1.53 2.28
C MET A 81 2.76 0.99 3.19
N ALA A 82 2.78 1.41 4.46
CA ALA A 82 1.82 0.95 5.47
C ALA A 82 0.98 2.12 5.96
N PHE A 83 -0.31 2.06 5.69
CA PHE A 83 -1.27 3.09 6.12
C PHE A 83 -2.14 2.54 7.24
N GLY A 84 -2.05 3.14 8.43
CA GLY A 84 -2.88 2.73 9.55
C GLY A 84 -2.59 1.34 10.07
N ILE A 85 -1.36 0.89 9.95
CA ILE A 85 -0.89 -0.40 10.48
C ILE A 85 -0.05 -0.12 11.71
N SER A 86 -0.37 -0.78 12.84
CA SER A 86 0.39 -0.58 14.07
C SER A 86 1.76 -1.25 14.04
N GLY A 87 1.86 -2.38 13.35
CA GLY A 87 3.13 -3.10 13.26
C GLY A 87 3.30 -4.17 14.33
N ALA A 88 2.33 -5.09 14.43
CA ALA A 88 2.47 -6.26 15.29
C ALA A 88 3.70 -7.06 14.87
N VAL A 89 4.27 -7.81 15.80
CA VAL A 89 5.51 -8.56 15.57
C VAL A 89 5.42 -9.43 14.31
N GLN A 90 4.31 -10.13 14.11
CA GLN A 90 4.14 -10.99 12.94
C GLN A 90 4.09 -10.20 11.64
N HIS A 91 3.48 -9.01 11.67
CA HIS A 91 3.42 -8.17 10.47
C HIS A 91 4.82 -7.68 10.10
N ILE A 92 5.54 -7.17 11.09
CA ILE A 92 6.91 -6.66 10.89
C ILE A 92 7.82 -7.77 10.36
N ALA A 93 7.70 -8.99 10.89
CA ALA A 93 8.49 -10.10 10.41
C ALA A 93 8.22 -10.38 8.92
N GLY A 94 6.99 -10.19 8.48
CA GLY A 94 6.61 -10.43 7.08
C GLY A 94 7.10 -9.38 6.11
N ILE A 95 7.58 -8.23 6.58
CA ILE A 95 8.08 -7.16 5.71
C ILE A 95 9.57 -6.89 5.89
N SER A 96 10.26 -7.72 6.66
CA SER A 96 11.67 -7.51 6.94
C SER A 96 12.55 -7.54 5.69
N GLY A 97 12.08 -8.15 4.61
CA GLY A 97 12.80 -8.19 3.34
C GLY A 97 12.50 -7.02 2.40
N ALA A 98 11.67 -6.06 2.81
CA ALA A 98 11.40 -4.89 1.97
C ALA A 98 12.63 -3.99 1.93
N GLU A 99 12.91 -3.40 0.77
CA GLU A 99 14.06 -2.49 0.63
C GLU A 99 13.80 -1.16 1.29
N THR A 100 12.59 -0.61 1.13
CA THR A 100 12.20 0.65 1.74
C THR A 100 10.82 0.51 2.35
N ILE A 101 10.69 0.91 3.61
CA ILE A 101 9.42 0.87 4.33
C ILE A 101 9.01 2.31 4.65
N ILE A 102 7.80 2.68 4.21
CA ILE A 102 7.21 3.99 4.50
C ILE A 102 5.96 3.72 5.33
N ALA A 103 5.89 4.31 6.53
CA ALA A 103 4.77 4.08 7.42
C ALA A 103 4.05 5.38 7.75
N VAL A 104 2.71 5.32 7.68
CA VAL A 104 1.83 6.45 8.01
C VAL A 104 0.91 5.98 9.14
N ASN A 105 0.93 6.69 10.27
CA ASN A 105 0.11 6.34 11.42
C ASN A 105 -0.14 7.60 12.25
N HIS A 106 -1.31 7.70 12.82
CA HIS A 106 -1.62 8.85 13.69
C HIS A 106 -0.95 8.73 15.06
N ASP A 107 -0.62 7.51 15.48
CA ASP A 107 0.00 7.24 16.76
C ASP A 107 1.53 7.30 16.63
N PRO A 108 2.20 8.28 17.24
CA PRO A 108 3.65 8.41 17.11
C PRO A 108 4.40 7.24 17.77
N GLU A 109 3.72 6.48 18.61
CA GLU A 109 4.32 5.34 19.31
C GLU A 109 4.05 4.01 18.61
N ALA A 110 3.45 4.04 17.42
CA ALA A 110 3.16 2.80 16.69
C ALA A 110 4.45 2.02 16.41
N PRO A 111 4.49 0.73 16.77
CA PRO A 111 5.72 -0.06 16.60
C PRO A 111 6.28 -0.08 15.17
N ILE A 112 5.43 0.09 14.16
CA ILE A 112 5.90 0.09 12.78
C ILE A 112 6.90 1.20 12.49
N PHE A 113 6.85 2.29 13.26
CA PHE A 113 7.79 3.40 13.08
C PHE A 113 9.22 3.00 13.42
N ARG A 114 9.41 1.93 14.19
CA ARG A 114 10.76 1.47 14.56
C ARG A 114 11.50 0.83 13.38
N VAL A 115 10.75 0.31 12.40
CA VAL A 115 11.34 -0.35 11.23
C VAL A 115 11.19 0.47 9.96
N ALA A 116 10.45 1.57 9.99
CA ALA A 116 10.22 2.40 8.83
C ALA A 116 11.45 3.23 8.48
N ASP A 117 11.74 3.32 7.19
CA ASP A 117 12.78 4.21 6.68
C ASP A 117 12.26 5.64 6.65
N LEU A 118 10.95 5.81 6.39
CA LEU A 118 10.29 7.10 6.45
C LEU A 118 9.04 6.96 7.29
N SER A 119 8.96 7.73 8.38
CA SER A 119 7.83 7.72 9.30
C SER A 119 7.04 9.01 9.15
N ILE A 120 5.75 8.91 8.88
CA ILE A 120 4.87 10.07 8.72
C ILE A 120 3.76 9.96 9.76
N GLN A 121 3.77 10.86 10.74
CA GLN A 121 2.71 10.91 11.74
C GLN A 121 1.56 11.75 11.20
N GLY A 122 0.38 11.19 11.17
CA GLY A 122 -0.80 11.90 10.72
C GLY A 122 -1.96 10.96 10.43
N ASP A 123 -3.07 11.55 10.03
CA ASP A 123 -4.25 10.76 9.66
C ASP A 123 -4.01 10.08 8.32
N ALA A 124 -4.13 8.76 8.31
CA ALA A 124 -3.85 7.97 7.12
C ALA A 124 -4.68 8.41 5.91
N MET A 125 -5.96 8.73 6.14
CA MET A 125 -6.84 9.13 5.04
C MET A 125 -6.45 10.50 4.45
N GLU A 126 -6.10 11.45 5.30
CA GLU A 126 -5.69 12.78 4.82
C GLU A 126 -4.39 12.70 4.03
N ILE A 127 -3.44 11.94 4.53
CA ILE A 127 -2.15 11.79 3.86
C ILE A 127 -2.31 11.04 2.55
N LEU A 128 -3.14 10.00 2.56
CA LEU A 128 -3.42 9.21 1.36
C LEU A 128 -4.08 10.07 0.28
N ASP A 129 -5.07 10.88 0.65
CA ASP A 129 -5.74 11.79 -0.28
C ASP A 129 -4.76 12.81 -0.87
N ALA A 130 -3.92 13.40 -0.02
CA ALA A 130 -2.94 14.38 -0.48
C ALA A 130 -1.93 13.75 -1.44
N LEU A 131 -1.51 12.51 -1.15
CA LEU A 131 -0.55 11.81 -1.99
C LEU A 131 -1.16 11.47 -3.36
N ILE A 132 -2.40 10.98 -3.36
CA ILE A 132 -3.12 10.67 -4.59
C ILE A 132 -3.27 11.93 -5.45
N ASP A 133 -3.71 13.02 -4.85
CA ASP A 133 -3.89 14.29 -5.56
C ASP A 133 -2.58 14.79 -6.15
N SER A 134 -1.51 14.70 -5.39
CA SER A 134 -0.17 15.13 -5.83
C SER A 134 0.30 14.31 -7.04
N LEU A 135 0.10 13.00 -7.00
CA LEU A 135 0.52 12.12 -8.09
C LEU A 135 -0.31 12.35 -9.36
N LYS A 136 -1.60 12.58 -9.20
CA LYS A 136 -2.47 12.89 -10.34
C LYS A 136 -2.07 14.21 -11.00
N LYS A 137 -1.74 15.20 -10.19
CA LYS A 137 -1.30 16.50 -10.71
C LYS A 137 0.02 16.35 -11.46
N GLU A 138 0.95 15.60 -10.91
CA GLU A 138 2.23 15.35 -11.57
C GLU A 138 2.05 14.65 -12.90
N GLN A 139 1.19 13.64 -12.97
CA GLN A 139 0.91 12.94 -14.22
C GLN A 139 0.30 13.88 -15.26
N SER A 140 -0.61 14.74 -14.84
CA SER A 140 -1.24 15.72 -15.72
C SER A 140 -0.23 16.69 -16.28
N GLU A 141 0.68 17.18 -15.46
CA GLU A 141 1.73 18.10 -15.89
C GLU A 141 2.70 17.44 -16.87
N ARG A 142 3.07 16.18 -16.60
CA ARG A 142 3.92 15.42 -17.53
C ARG A 142 3.25 15.24 -18.88
N TRP A 143 1.97 14.92 -18.85
CA TRP A 143 1.21 14.73 -20.08
C TRP A 143 1.18 16.01 -20.91
N THR A 144 0.97 17.14 -20.25
CA THR A 144 0.97 18.45 -20.92
C THR A 144 2.32 18.74 -21.58
N LEU A 145 3.41 18.44 -20.87
CA LEU A 145 4.76 18.66 -21.40
C LEU A 145 5.07 17.76 -22.61
N THR A 146 4.61 16.53 -22.56
CA THR A 146 4.87 15.58 -23.66
C THR A 146 3.96 15.77 -24.85
N ALA A 147 2.82 16.43 -24.68
CA ALA A 147 1.87 16.68 -25.75
C ALA A 147 2.34 17.82 -26.67
N ASP A 148 3.24 18.66 -26.20
CA ASP A 148 3.84 19.75 -27.00
C ASP A 148 5.02 19.24 -27.79
#